data_cb8f7d4fd508da39edd31a13ae70405b
#
_entry.id   cb8f7d4fd508da39edd31a13ae70405b
#
_cell.length_a   1.000
_cell.length_b   1.000
_cell.length_c   1.000
_cell.angle_alpha   90.00
_cell.angle_beta   90.00
_cell.angle_gamma   90.00
#
_symmetry.space_group_name_H-M   'P 1'
#
loop_
_entity.id
_entity.type
_entity.pdbx_description
1 polymer ?
#
loop_
_entity_poly.entity_id
_entity_poly.type
_entity_poly.pdbx_seq_one_letter_code
_entity_poly.pdbx_strand_id
1 'polypeptide(L)'
;MNAVTRWDPFRELDELQNRLSSLFGRAPLRRNGDKDEAITVAEWAPLVDIVEDDNEYLIKAELPEVKKEDVKVTVQDDVLTISGERTFEKEEKGRKYHRMERAYGSFARSFTLPEDADGEKVAAEFKNGVLKVHLPKSEKAKPKSIEVKIG
;
A
#
# COMPACT_ATOMS: atom_id res chain seq x y z
N MET A 1 -14.69 42.22 29.94
CA MET A 1 -15.42 41.32 29.06
C MET A 1 -14.56 40.07 28.82
N ASN A 2 -14.94 39.01 29.48
CA ASN A 2 -14.28 37.75 29.27
C ASN A 2 -14.87 37.09 28.01
N ALA A 3 -14.08 37.11 26.93
CA ALA A 3 -14.42 36.32 25.77
C ALA A 3 -14.24 34.84 26.12
N VAL A 4 -15.33 34.14 26.34
CA VAL A 4 -15.32 32.70 26.50
C VAL A 4 -15.00 32.13 25.13
N THR A 5 -13.75 31.75 24.94
CA THR A 5 -13.35 31.00 23.75
C THR A 5 -13.99 29.62 23.86
N ARG A 6 -15.03 29.43 23.10
CA ARG A 6 -15.70 28.14 23.04
C ARG A 6 -14.73 27.15 22.37
N TRP A 7 -14.23 26.21 23.15
CA TRP A 7 -13.41 25.13 22.62
C TRP A 7 -14.29 24.27 21.71
N ASP A 8 -13.92 24.24 20.44
CA ASP A 8 -14.58 23.45 19.40
C ASP A 8 -13.60 22.37 18.92
N PRO A 9 -13.78 21.10 19.34
CA PRO A 9 -12.87 20.04 18.99
C PRO A 9 -12.85 19.71 17.50
N PHE A 10 -13.93 20.01 16.78
CA PHE A 10 -14.00 19.79 15.34
C PHE A 10 -13.17 20.80 14.56
N ARG A 11 -13.08 22.01 15.05
CA ARG A 11 -12.28 23.06 14.45
C ARG A 11 -10.77 22.79 14.59
N GLU A 12 -10.36 22.27 15.73
CA GLU A 12 -8.98 21.85 15.94
C GLU A 12 -8.60 20.66 15.08
N LEU A 13 -9.53 19.73 14.86
CA LEU A 13 -9.33 18.58 13.98
C LEU A 13 -9.15 19.02 12.53
N ASP A 14 -9.96 19.96 12.06
CA ASP A 14 -9.87 20.52 10.72
C ASP A 14 -8.54 21.30 10.51
N GLU A 15 -8.11 22.05 11.51
CA GLU A 15 -6.83 22.74 11.47
C GLU A 15 -5.65 21.76 11.45
N LEU A 16 -5.74 20.67 12.20
CA LEU A 16 -4.72 19.62 12.21
C LEU A 16 -4.67 18.91 10.86
N GLN A 17 -5.83 18.59 10.29
CA GLN A 17 -5.93 17.97 8.98
C GLN A 17 -5.37 18.87 7.87
N ASN A 18 -5.66 20.16 7.92
CA ASN A 18 -5.11 21.15 7.00
C ASN A 18 -3.60 21.32 7.15
N ARG A 19 -3.07 21.28 8.37
CA ARG A 19 -1.62 21.31 8.61
C ARG A 19 -0.94 20.06 8.11
N LEU A 20 -1.52 18.88 8.32
CA LEU A 20 -1.01 17.62 7.78
C LEU A 20 -1.05 17.62 6.25
N SER A 21 -2.15 18.07 5.64
CA SER A 21 -2.25 18.18 4.19
C SER A 21 -1.24 19.17 3.60
N SER A 22 -0.94 20.24 4.30
CA SER A 22 0.06 21.21 3.87
C SER A 22 1.49 20.70 3.99
N LEU A 23 1.76 19.81 4.96
CA LEU A 23 3.05 19.17 5.12
C LEU A 23 3.28 18.08 4.06
N PHE A 24 2.24 17.34 3.70
CA PHE A 24 2.31 16.33 2.65
C PHE A 24 2.11 16.89 1.23
N GLY A 25 1.41 18.02 1.10
CA GLY A 25 1.17 18.71 -0.18
C GLY A 25 2.27 19.68 -0.59
N ARG A 26 3.21 19.98 0.30
CA ARG A 26 4.37 20.84 0.06
C ARG A 26 5.67 20.13 0.43
N ALA A 27 5.88 18.96 -0.10
CA ALA A 27 7.24 18.57 -0.35
C ALA A 27 7.74 19.47 -1.48
N PRO A 28 8.65 20.41 -1.24
CA PRO A 28 9.25 21.13 -2.35
C PRO A 28 9.99 20.09 -3.17
N LEU A 29 9.48 19.84 -4.36
CA LEU A 29 10.26 19.24 -5.41
C LEU A 29 11.48 20.14 -5.60
N ARG A 30 12.52 19.94 -4.82
CA ARG A 30 13.82 20.50 -5.12
C ARG A 30 14.26 19.84 -6.42
N ARG A 31 13.98 20.54 -7.47
CA ARG A 31 14.57 20.38 -8.76
C ARG A 31 16.05 20.74 -8.64
N ASN A 32 16.84 19.82 -8.07
CA ASN A 32 18.26 19.81 -8.32
C ASN A 32 18.51 18.76 -9.38
N GLY A 33 18.84 19.26 -10.55
CA GLY A 33 19.35 18.41 -11.60
C GLY A 33 20.66 17.80 -11.13
N ASP A 34 20.62 16.56 -10.80
CA ASP A 34 21.68 15.58 -11.01
C ASP A 34 21.06 14.19 -10.88
N LYS A 35 21.10 13.55 -12.03
CA LYS A 35 21.18 12.12 -12.26
C LYS A 35 20.47 11.19 -11.28
N ASP A 36 19.38 10.63 -11.85
CA ASP A 36 19.09 9.23 -11.74
C ASP A 36 18.64 8.73 -10.37
N GLU A 37 17.48 9.10 -10.05
CA GLU A 37 16.44 8.16 -9.72
C GLU A 37 15.16 8.93 -9.88
N ALA A 38 14.51 8.73 -11.00
CA ALA A 38 13.14 9.17 -11.14
C ALA A 38 12.36 8.44 -10.04
N ILE A 39 12.17 9.11 -8.92
CA ILE A 39 11.14 8.71 -7.97
C ILE A 39 9.87 8.82 -8.78
N THR A 40 9.48 7.70 -9.36
CA THR A 40 8.22 7.60 -10.08
C THR A 40 7.15 7.79 -9.05
N VAL A 41 6.62 9.00 -8.96
CA VAL A 41 5.46 9.27 -8.11
C VAL A 41 4.34 8.40 -8.64
N ALA A 42 3.89 7.47 -7.83
CA ALA A 42 2.80 6.60 -8.20
C ALA A 42 1.53 7.43 -8.45
N GLU A 43 0.89 7.22 -9.58
CA GLU A 43 -0.30 7.96 -9.98
C GLU A 43 -1.54 7.51 -9.21
N TRP A 44 -1.52 6.29 -8.70
CA TRP A 44 -2.60 5.75 -7.87
C TRP A 44 -2.07 4.65 -6.93
N ALA A 45 -2.86 4.31 -5.94
CA ALA A 45 -2.53 3.23 -5.02
C ALA A 45 -3.69 2.22 -4.94
N PRO A 46 -3.41 0.92 -5.09
CA PRO A 46 -4.44 -0.10 -4.95
C PRO A 46 -4.94 -0.19 -3.51
N LEU A 47 -6.19 -0.56 -3.36
CA LEU A 47 -6.76 -0.92 -2.06
C LEU A 47 -6.20 -2.26 -1.62
N VAL A 48 -5.88 -2.38 -0.35
CA VAL A 48 -5.19 -3.54 0.21
C VAL A 48 -5.82 -3.94 1.54
N ASP A 49 -6.05 -5.24 1.69
CA ASP A 49 -6.33 -5.87 2.98
C ASP A 49 -5.11 -6.63 3.47
N ILE A 50 -4.84 -6.56 4.76
CA ILE A 50 -3.82 -7.36 5.41
C ILE A 50 -4.49 -8.20 6.49
N VAL A 51 -4.37 -9.51 6.36
CA VAL A 51 -4.94 -10.49 7.28
C VAL A 51 -3.81 -11.27 7.94
N GLU A 52 -3.90 -11.48 9.22
CA GLU A 52 -2.94 -12.26 10.00
C GLU A 52 -3.59 -13.51 10.57
N ASP A 53 -2.92 -14.63 10.44
CA ASP A 53 -3.24 -15.86 11.16
C ASP A 53 -2.01 -16.37 11.94
N ASP A 54 -2.10 -17.56 12.51
CA ASP A 54 -1.01 -18.12 13.32
C ASP A 54 0.27 -18.40 12.54
N ASN A 55 0.18 -18.53 11.22
CA ASN A 55 1.28 -18.98 10.37
C ASN A 55 1.81 -17.91 9.42
N GLU A 56 0.95 -17.00 8.98
CA GLU A 56 1.31 -16.02 7.95
C GLU A 56 0.55 -14.71 8.06
N TYR A 57 1.10 -13.71 7.39
CA TYR A 57 0.37 -12.52 6.97
C TYR A 57 -0.01 -12.68 5.51
N LEU A 58 -1.26 -12.43 5.18
CA LEU A 58 -1.78 -12.43 3.82
C LEU A 58 -2.14 -11.01 3.40
N ILE A 59 -1.46 -10.51 2.41
CA ILE A 59 -1.73 -9.20 1.82
C ILE A 59 -2.52 -9.42 0.54
N LYS A 60 -3.69 -8.80 0.44
CA LYS A 60 -4.55 -8.85 -0.74
C LYS A 60 -4.65 -7.47 -1.35
N ALA A 61 -4.13 -7.30 -2.55
CA ALA A 61 -4.21 -6.04 -3.30
C ALA A 61 -5.17 -6.16 -4.47
N GLU A 62 -6.08 -5.22 -4.58
CA GLU A 62 -7.03 -5.16 -5.69
C GLU A 62 -6.40 -4.50 -6.90
N LEU A 63 -6.17 -5.29 -7.94
CA LEU A 63 -5.51 -4.87 -9.18
C LEU A 63 -6.34 -5.29 -10.40
N PRO A 64 -7.62 -4.87 -10.51
CA PRO A 64 -8.45 -5.26 -11.62
C PRO A 64 -7.88 -4.75 -12.95
N GLU A 65 -7.93 -5.60 -13.97
CA GLU A 65 -7.42 -5.30 -15.32
C GLU A 65 -5.92 -4.95 -15.39
N VAL A 66 -5.15 -5.33 -14.39
CA VAL A 66 -3.69 -5.31 -14.45
C VAL A 66 -3.20 -6.67 -14.93
N LYS A 67 -2.26 -6.69 -15.84
CA LYS A 67 -1.66 -7.94 -16.30
C LYS A 67 -0.63 -8.43 -15.29
N LYS A 68 -0.52 -9.73 -15.15
CA LYS A 68 0.46 -10.35 -14.24
C LYS A 68 1.88 -9.87 -14.53
N GLU A 69 2.22 -9.69 -15.80
CA GLU A 69 3.53 -9.24 -16.25
C GLU A 69 3.84 -7.79 -15.84
N ASP A 70 2.80 -7.01 -15.56
CA ASP A 70 2.91 -5.60 -15.19
C ASP A 70 2.92 -5.39 -13.67
N VAL A 71 2.97 -6.46 -12.89
CA VAL A 71 3.01 -6.43 -11.43
C VAL A 71 4.35 -6.96 -10.93
N LYS A 72 4.95 -6.24 -10.00
CA LYS A 72 6.19 -6.61 -9.35
C LYS A 72 6.04 -6.56 -7.85
N VAL A 73 6.51 -7.60 -7.17
CA VAL A 73 6.60 -7.66 -5.71
C VAL A 73 8.06 -7.80 -5.32
N THR A 74 8.54 -6.92 -4.48
CA THR A 74 9.93 -6.95 -3.99
C THR A 74 9.98 -6.84 -2.48
N VAL A 75 10.98 -7.45 -1.87
CA VAL A 75 11.33 -7.26 -0.47
C VAL A 75 12.77 -6.78 -0.41
N GLN A 76 12.98 -5.63 0.19
CA GLN A 76 14.29 -5.04 0.38
C GLN A 76 14.31 -4.25 1.68
N ASP A 77 15.34 -4.48 2.51
CA ASP A 77 15.53 -3.77 3.79
C ASP A 77 14.28 -3.79 4.69
N ASP A 78 13.68 -4.98 4.82
CA ASP A 78 12.43 -5.21 5.57
C ASP A 78 11.22 -4.41 5.08
N VAL A 79 11.24 -3.99 3.82
CA VAL A 79 10.12 -3.34 3.15
C VAL A 79 9.63 -4.19 1.99
N LEU A 80 8.36 -4.56 2.02
CA LEU A 80 7.68 -5.20 0.91
C LEU A 80 7.04 -4.12 0.04
N THR A 81 7.33 -4.14 -1.25
CA THR A 81 6.78 -3.20 -2.21
C THR A 81 6.03 -3.95 -3.31
N ILE A 82 4.79 -3.55 -3.52
CA ILE A 82 3.96 -3.98 -4.65
C ILE A 82 3.91 -2.79 -5.61
N SER A 83 4.35 -2.99 -6.83
CA SER A 83 4.39 -1.93 -7.85
C SER A 83 4.01 -2.46 -9.21
N GLY A 84 3.66 -1.57 -10.10
CA GLY A 84 3.33 -1.92 -11.47
C GLY A 84 2.63 -0.79 -12.20
N GLU A 85 1.95 -1.17 -13.26
CA GLU A 85 1.24 -0.24 -14.11
C GLU A 85 -0.09 -0.83 -14.57
N ARG A 86 -1.14 -0.01 -14.52
CA ARG A 86 -2.40 -0.30 -15.17
C ARG A 86 -2.53 0.57 -16.41
N THR A 87 -2.47 -0.09 -17.57
CA THR A 87 -2.54 0.58 -18.85
C THR A 87 -3.98 0.95 -19.19
N PHE A 88 -4.17 2.18 -19.61
CA PHE A 88 -5.41 2.61 -20.22
C PHE A 88 -5.39 2.23 -21.71
N GLU A 89 -6.22 1.27 -22.08
CA GLU A 89 -6.47 1.02 -23.50
C GLU A 89 -7.40 2.07 -24.04
N LYS A 90 -6.83 3.08 -24.68
CA LYS A 90 -7.58 4.13 -25.32
C LYS A 90 -8.11 3.59 -26.62
N GLU A 91 -9.35 3.01 -26.58
CA GLU A 91 -9.80 2.40 -27.73
C GLU A 91 -11.21 2.41 -28.05
N GLU A 92 -11.55 2.41 -29.12
CA GLU A 92 -12.64 2.24 -30.05
C GLU A 92 -13.13 3.55 -30.61
N LYS A 93 -12.86 3.70 -31.89
CA LYS A 93 -13.46 4.74 -32.74
C LYS A 93 -14.99 4.68 -32.59
N GLY A 94 -15.59 5.77 -32.13
CA GLY A 94 -17.04 5.92 -32.00
C GLY A 94 -17.61 5.79 -30.59
N ARG A 95 -16.80 5.49 -29.58
CA ARG A 95 -17.24 5.52 -28.17
C ARG A 95 -16.99 6.87 -27.53
N LYS A 96 -17.98 7.35 -26.80
CA LYS A 96 -17.86 8.54 -25.97
C LYS A 96 -17.87 8.12 -24.52
N TYR A 97 -16.88 8.56 -23.76
CA TYR A 97 -16.87 8.39 -22.30
C TYR A 97 -17.76 9.46 -21.68
N HIS A 98 -18.81 9.05 -20.98
CA HIS A 98 -19.67 9.96 -20.23
C HIS A 98 -19.13 10.22 -18.83
N ARG A 99 -18.37 9.27 -18.29
CA ARG A 99 -17.76 9.36 -16.98
C ARG A 99 -16.53 8.44 -16.92
N MET A 100 -15.46 8.94 -16.36
CA MET A 100 -14.24 8.17 -16.07
C MET A 100 -13.86 8.40 -14.60
N GLU A 101 -14.02 7.36 -13.79
CA GLU A 101 -13.69 7.40 -12.36
C GLU A 101 -12.61 6.38 -11.99
N ARG A 102 -12.09 5.65 -12.97
CA ARG A 102 -11.05 4.66 -12.77
C ARG A 102 -9.68 5.32 -12.89
N ALA A 103 -8.79 4.94 -11.97
CA ALA A 103 -7.41 5.38 -12.00
C ALA A 103 -6.55 4.45 -12.86
N TYR A 104 -5.65 5.02 -13.62
CA TYR A 104 -4.69 4.32 -14.47
C TYR A 104 -3.28 4.84 -14.23
N GLY A 105 -2.32 4.17 -14.80
CA GLY A 105 -0.93 4.53 -14.71
C GLY A 105 -0.15 3.70 -13.70
N SER A 106 0.98 4.20 -13.26
CA SER A 106 1.84 3.52 -12.29
C SER A 106 1.21 3.49 -10.90
N PHE A 107 1.42 2.40 -10.21
CA PHE A 107 1.01 2.24 -8.81
C PHE A 107 2.14 1.69 -7.97
N ALA A 108 2.12 2.02 -6.70
CA ALA A 108 3.01 1.44 -5.70
C ALA A 108 2.37 1.43 -4.32
N ARG A 109 2.60 0.36 -3.58
CA ARG A 109 2.30 0.25 -2.16
C ARG A 109 3.49 -0.38 -1.46
N SER A 110 3.88 0.19 -0.35
CA SER A 110 4.99 -0.33 0.46
C SER A 110 4.55 -0.56 1.89
N PHE A 111 5.03 -1.65 2.46
CA PHE A 111 4.72 -2.08 3.81
C PHE A 111 6.00 -2.48 4.52
N THR A 112 6.22 -1.95 5.71
CA THR A 112 7.28 -2.45 6.58
C THR A 112 6.91 -3.84 7.08
N LEU A 113 7.80 -4.80 6.93
CA LEU A 113 7.56 -6.16 7.38
C LEU A 113 7.52 -6.21 8.93
N PRO A 114 6.58 -6.97 9.51
CA PRO A 114 6.61 -7.28 10.93
C PRO A 114 7.89 -8.04 11.31
N GLU A 115 8.36 -7.85 12.55
CA GLU A 115 9.59 -8.50 13.04
C GLU A 115 9.52 -10.03 13.03
N ASP A 116 8.32 -10.59 13.15
CA ASP A 116 8.06 -12.03 13.14
C ASP A 116 7.83 -12.61 11.73
N ALA A 117 7.95 -11.81 10.70
CA ALA A 117 7.78 -12.26 9.33
C ALA A 117 9.10 -12.73 8.72
N ASP A 118 9.02 -13.74 7.86
CA ASP A 118 10.15 -14.25 7.08
C ASP A 118 10.11 -13.68 5.66
N GLY A 119 10.84 -12.60 5.44
CA GLY A 119 10.91 -11.92 4.14
C GLY A 119 11.56 -12.73 3.03
N GLU A 120 12.28 -13.80 3.35
CA GLU A 120 12.92 -14.66 2.35
C GLU A 120 11.97 -15.70 1.74
N LYS A 121 10.86 -15.97 2.43
CA LYS A 121 9.87 -16.97 2.02
C LYS A 121 8.57 -16.36 1.46
N VAL A 122 8.63 -15.14 0.99
CA VAL A 122 7.47 -14.48 0.39
C VAL A 122 7.09 -15.13 -0.92
N ALA A 123 5.82 -15.43 -1.07
CA ALA A 123 5.23 -15.94 -2.30
C ALA A 123 4.05 -15.08 -2.72
N ALA A 124 3.80 -14.98 -4.00
CA ALA A 124 2.69 -14.20 -4.52
C ALA A 124 1.92 -14.97 -5.61
N GLU A 125 0.61 -14.83 -5.60
CA GLU A 125 -0.26 -15.33 -6.65
C GLU A 125 -1.18 -14.22 -7.15
N PHE A 126 -1.48 -14.25 -8.42
CA PHE A 126 -2.39 -13.28 -9.04
C PHE A 126 -3.55 -14.00 -9.72
N LYS A 127 -4.75 -13.74 -9.24
CA LYS A 127 -5.96 -14.38 -9.76
C LYS A 127 -7.19 -13.49 -9.59
N ASN A 128 -8.02 -13.47 -10.61
CA ASN A 128 -9.29 -12.71 -10.59
C ASN A 128 -9.12 -11.23 -10.25
N GLY A 129 -8.03 -10.60 -10.69
CA GLY A 129 -7.74 -9.20 -10.41
C GLY A 129 -7.26 -8.91 -8.99
N VAL A 130 -6.96 -9.93 -8.21
CA VAL A 130 -6.43 -9.79 -6.86
C VAL A 130 -5.04 -10.41 -6.76
N LEU A 131 -4.10 -9.61 -6.32
CA LEU A 131 -2.77 -10.07 -5.94
C LEU A 131 -2.80 -10.50 -4.48
N LYS A 132 -2.46 -11.74 -4.22
CA LYS A 132 -2.27 -12.26 -2.87
C LYS A 132 -0.79 -12.47 -2.62
N VAL A 133 -0.28 -11.82 -1.59
CA VAL A 133 1.10 -11.98 -1.15
C VAL A 133 1.09 -12.71 0.19
N HIS A 134 1.68 -13.90 0.20
CA HIS A 134 1.84 -14.73 1.39
C HIS A 134 3.18 -14.39 2.03
N LEU A 135 3.14 -13.93 3.26
CA LEU A 135 4.30 -13.58 4.05
C LEU A 135 4.32 -14.47 5.29
N PRO A 136 5.03 -15.61 5.24
CA PRO A 136 5.08 -16.54 6.36
C PRO A 136 5.69 -15.92 7.60
N LYS A 137 5.22 -16.33 8.77
CA LYS A 137 5.89 -16.04 10.03
C LYS A 137 7.16 -16.90 10.15
N SER A 138 8.17 -16.36 10.82
CA SER A 138 9.36 -17.12 11.12
C SER A 138 9.00 -18.31 12.03
N GLU A 139 9.75 -19.40 11.93
CA GLU A 139 9.49 -20.60 12.73
C GLU A 139 9.50 -20.33 14.25
N LYS A 140 10.30 -19.35 14.68
CA LYS A 140 10.35 -18.93 16.08
C LYS A 140 9.10 -18.17 16.54
N ALA A 141 8.38 -17.56 15.63
CA ALA A 141 7.21 -16.73 15.91
C ALA A 141 5.90 -17.50 15.83
N LYS A 142 5.90 -18.71 15.26
CA LYS A 142 4.70 -19.54 15.19
C LYS A 142 4.32 -20.05 16.58
N PRO A 143 3.01 -20.08 16.93
CA PRO A 143 2.56 -20.65 18.18
C PRO A 143 3.05 -22.08 18.35
N LYS A 144 3.63 -22.37 19.51
CA LYS A 144 4.03 -23.72 19.88
C LYS A 144 3.11 -24.24 20.97
N SER A 145 2.47 -25.36 20.72
CA SER A 145 1.75 -26.08 21.75
C SER A 145 2.71 -26.94 22.53
N ILE A 146 2.77 -26.74 23.85
CA ILE A 146 3.57 -27.56 24.75
C ILE A 146 2.61 -28.32 25.67
N GLU A 147 2.67 -29.63 25.60
CA GLU A 147 1.94 -30.49 26.54
C GLU A 147 2.70 -30.56 27.86
N VAL A 148 2.08 -30.09 28.92
CA VAL A 148 2.65 -30.12 30.27
C VAL A 148 2.29 -31.44 30.94
N LYS A 149 3.29 -32.22 31.33
CA LYS A 149 3.07 -33.41 32.15
C LYS A 149 2.76 -33.01 33.57
N ILE A 150 1.66 -33.51 34.09
CA ILE A 150 1.28 -33.35 35.46
C ILE A 150 1.97 -34.44 36.28
N GLY A 151 2.86 -34.00 37.16
CA GLY A 151 3.56 -34.89 38.07
C GLY A 151 2.77 -35.14 39.36
#